data_dffa3dcf65df4f0357b709f28fd64b63
#
_entry.id   dffa3dcf65df4f0357b709f28fd64b63
#
_cell.length_a   1.000
_cell.length_b   1.000
_cell.length_c   1.000
_cell.angle_alpha   90.00
_cell.angle_beta   90.00
_cell.angle_gamma   90.00
#
_symmetry.space_group_name_H-M   'P 1'
#
loop_
_entity.id
_entity.type
_entity.pdbx_description
1 polymer ?
#
loop_
_entity_poly.entity_id
_entity_poly.type
_entity_poly.pdbx_seq_one_letter_code
_entity_poly.pdbx_strand_id
1 'polypeptide(L)'
;MVPVSLRAPNTGAGGNRVGVLMCNLATHLSDPAHRLETVRNCMNEGKAALQAMSPAQVLAMSALGAAPLGVEMFLGRRGPLRPPFNVVISNVAGPRTPLYWNGARLESLYPLSIPTTGQALNITCTSSDDQIVFGLTGCRRTVPDLHPMLDQLDAELDLLETAVGL
;
A
#
# COMPACT_ATOMS: atom_id res chain seq x y z
N MET A 1 5.89 -2.69 -2.05
CA MET A 1 5.13 -2.28 -3.25
C MET A 1 3.95 -1.43 -2.82
N VAL A 2 3.73 -0.32 -3.52
CA VAL A 2 2.64 0.62 -3.22
C VAL A 2 1.82 0.83 -4.49
N PRO A 3 0.53 0.45 -4.53
CA PRO A 3 -0.35 0.82 -5.62
C PRO A 3 -0.71 2.30 -5.53
N VAL A 4 -0.71 2.99 -6.67
CA VAL A 4 -0.96 4.43 -6.75
C VAL A 4 -2.05 4.71 -7.77
N SER A 5 -3.04 5.51 -7.41
CA SER A 5 -4.05 5.97 -8.37
C SER A 5 -3.45 6.97 -9.35
N LEU A 6 -3.66 6.72 -10.64
CA LEU A 6 -3.25 7.59 -11.76
C LEU A 6 -4.46 8.35 -12.34
N ARG A 7 -5.55 8.46 -11.59
CA ARG A 7 -6.71 9.26 -11.99
C ARG A 7 -6.40 10.74 -11.86
N ALA A 8 -6.69 11.50 -12.90
CA ALA A 8 -6.72 12.97 -12.76
C ALA A 8 -7.91 13.37 -11.88
N PRO A 9 -7.78 14.44 -11.05
CA PRO A 9 -8.92 15.02 -10.34
C PRO A 9 -10.01 15.35 -11.37
N ASN A 10 -11.26 14.98 -11.10
CA ASN A 10 -12.44 15.26 -11.93
C ASN A 10 -12.61 14.47 -13.24
N THR A 11 -11.90 13.39 -13.47
CA THR A 11 -12.29 12.47 -14.56
C THR A 11 -13.38 11.53 -14.08
N GLY A 12 -14.55 11.64 -14.73
CA GLY A 12 -15.73 10.80 -14.44
C GLY A 12 -15.44 9.31 -14.54
N ALA A 13 -16.39 8.49 -14.11
CA ALA A 13 -16.32 7.05 -13.91
C ALA A 13 -15.84 6.25 -15.14
N GLY A 14 -14.55 6.23 -15.40
CA GLY A 14 -13.93 5.46 -16.48
C GLY A 14 -12.75 4.65 -16.00
N GLY A 15 -12.95 3.36 -15.71
CA GLY A 15 -11.91 2.37 -15.47
C GLY A 15 -11.03 2.58 -14.22
N ASN A 16 -10.39 1.53 -13.79
CA ASN A 16 -9.43 1.59 -12.67
C ASN A 16 -8.03 1.86 -13.25
N ARG A 17 -7.49 3.08 -13.05
CA ARG A 17 -6.14 3.45 -13.49
C ARG A 17 -5.21 3.42 -12.28
N VAL A 18 -4.53 2.31 -12.09
CA VAL A 18 -3.60 2.09 -10.97
C VAL A 18 -2.21 1.83 -11.52
N GLY A 19 -1.23 2.57 -11.04
CA GLY A 19 0.18 2.29 -11.22
C GLY A 19 0.75 1.59 -9.98
N VAL A 20 1.94 1.04 -10.12
CA VAL A 20 2.65 0.35 -9.05
C VAL A 20 4.00 1.02 -8.82
N LEU A 21 4.30 1.35 -7.58
CA LEU A 21 5.60 1.85 -7.15
C LEU A 21 6.32 0.85 -6.25
N MET A 22 7.63 0.75 -6.43
CA MET A 22 8.52 0.09 -5.48
C MET A 22 9.11 1.17 -4.59
N CYS A 23 8.74 1.17 -3.31
CA CYS A 23 9.21 2.14 -2.34
C CYS A 23 10.24 1.49 -1.41
N ASN A 24 11.36 2.19 -1.19
CA ASN A 24 12.32 1.83 -0.16
C ASN A 24 11.72 2.26 1.20
N LEU A 25 11.50 1.30 2.10
CA LEU A 25 10.95 1.56 3.44
C LEU A 25 12.01 2.09 4.41
N ALA A 26 13.27 2.22 3.97
CA ALA A 26 14.38 2.73 4.76
C ALA A 26 14.56 2.07 6.14
N THR A 27 14.27 0.76 6.23
CA THR A 27 14.31 -0.01 7.48
C THR A 27 15.71 -0.11 8.11
N HIS A 28 16.76 0.27 7.35
CA HIS A 28 18.14 0.35 7.85
C HIS A 28 18.44 1.64 8.61
N LEU A 29 17.55 2.64 8.55
CA LEU A 29 17.70 3.91 9.28
C LEU A 29 17.04 3.79 10.65
N SER A 30 17.77 4.16 11.69
CA SER A 30 17.29 4.16 13.06
C SER A 30 16.48 5.41 13.41
N ASP A 31 16.79 6.55 12.78
CA ASP A 31 16.09 7.82 13.02
C ASP A 31 14.73 7.84 12.30
N PRO A 32 13.59 7.97 13.03
CA PRO A 32 12.26 7.93 12.44
C PRO A 32 11.98 9.11 11.51
N ALA A 33 12.48 10.32 11.80
CA ALA A 33 12.29 11.49 10.94
C ALA A 33 13.00 11.32 9.60
N HIS A 34 14.24 10.86 9.61
CA HIS A 34 15.02 10.59 8.40
C HIS A 34 14.42 9.43 7.59
N ARG A 35 13.88 8.40 8.27
CA ARG A 35 13.16 7.31 7.62
C ARG A 35 11.93 7.82 6.89
N LEU A 36 11.11 8.63 7.56
CA LEU A 36 9.91 9.25 6.97
C LEU A 36 10.25 10.12 5.76
N GLU A 37 11.30 10.95 5.85
CA GLU A 37 11.75 11.79 4.75
C GLU A 37 12.19 10.95 3.54
N THR A 38 12.95 9.88 3.77
CA THR A 38 13.39 8.95 2.72
C THR A 38 12.21 8.30 2.01
N VAL A 39 11.23 7.80 2.75
CA VAL A 39 10.00 7.20 2.20
C VAL A 39 9.20 8.25 1.41
N ARG A 40 9.02 9.45 1.98
CA ARG A 40 8.31 10.56 1.34
C ARG A 40 8.94 10.96 0.00
N ASN A 41 10.26 11.12 -0.05
CA ASN A 41 10.99 11.47 -1.25
C ASN A 41 10.85 10.37 -2.32
N CYS A 42 11.07 9.11 -1.94
CA CYS A 42 10.89 7.96 -2.83
C CYS A 42 9.46 7.91 -3.42
N MET A 43 8.44 8.14 -2.61
CA MET A 43 7.05 8.17 -3.07
C MET A 43 6.74 9.34 -4.00
N ASN A 44 7.26 10.54 -3.71
CA ASN A 44 7.05 11.72 -4.53
C ASN A 44 7.72 11.59 -5.91
N GLU A 45 8.97 11.17 -5.94
CA GLU A 45 9.72 10.90 -7.18
C GLU A 45 9.04 9.82 -8.03
N GLY A 46 8.63 8.72 -7.39
CA GLY A 46 7.94 7.63 -8.07
C GLY A 46 6.59 8.05 -8.66
N LYS A 47 5.80 8.86 -7.92
CA LYS A 47 4.54 9.41 -8.43
C LYS A 47 4.76 10.36 -9.60
N ALA A 48 5.76 11.24 -9.51
CA ALA A 48 6.12 12.16 -10.59
C ALA A 48 6.54 11.39 -11.84
N ALA A 49 7.37 10.36 -11.70
CA ALA A 49 7.78 9.50 -12.81
C ALA A 49 6.58 8.80 -13.47
N LEU A 50 5.67 8.22 -12.69
CA LEU A 50 4.46 7.58 -13.22
C LEU A 50 3.54 8.57 -13.93
N GLN A 51 3.40 9.79 -13.42
CA GLN A 51 2.58 10.84 -14.05
C GLN A 51 3.16 11.34 -15.38
N ALA A 52 4.48 11.31 -15.53
CA ALA A 52 5.15 11.65 -16.78
C ALA A 52 5.04 10.59 -17.86
N MET A 53 4.63 9.37 -17.53
CA MET A 53 4.51 8.25 -18.46
C MET A 53 3.16 8.27 -19.20
N SER A 54 3.19 7.86 -20.46
CA SER A 54 1.96 7.57 -21.21
C SER A 54 1.23 6.33 -20.64
N PRO A 55 -0.08 6.19 -20.84
CA PRO A 55 -0.83 5.01 -20.42
C PRO A 55 -0.24 3.68 -20.94
N ALA A 56 0.30 3.67 -22.14
CA ALA A 56 0.95 2.49 -22.72
C ALA A 56 2.25 2.12 -22.00
N GLN A 57 3.05 3.12 -21.62
CA GLN A 57 4.28 2.91 -20.85
C GLN A 57 3.96 2.37 -19.44
N VAL A 58 2.95 2.93 -18.76
CA VAL A 58 2.50 2.43 -17.45
C VAL A 58 2.05 0.98 -17.54
N LEU A 59 1.26 0.65 -18.58
CA LEU A 59 0.81 -0.73 -18.81
C LEU A 59 1.98 -1.67 -19.08
N ALA A 60 2.93 -1.28 -19.93
CA ALA A 60 4.11 -2.08 -20.24
C ALA A 60 4.98 -2.32 -19.00
N MET A 61 5.23 -1.29 -18.18
CA MET A 61 5.97 -1.44 -16.91
C MET A 61 5.24 -2.34 -15.92
N SER A 62 3.92 -2.20 -15.80
CA SER A 62 3.11 -3.04 -14.92
C SER A 62 3.13 -4.50 -15.37
N ALA A 63 3.03 -4.75 -16.68
CA ALA A 63 3.13 -6.09 -17.26
C ALA A 63 4.53 -6.70 -17.04
N LEU A 64 5.59 -5.91 -17.22
CA LEU A 64 6.97 -6.37 -16.99
C LEU A 64 7.20 -6.70 -15.52
N GLY A 65 6.72 -5.88 -14.60
CA GLY A 65 6.81 -6.13 -13.15
C GLY A 65 5.99 -7.33 -12.68
N ALA A 66 4.88 -7.63 -13.34
CA ALA A 66 4.02 -8.78 -13.04
C ALA A 66 4.45 -10.06 -13.79
N ALA A 67 5.29 -9.95 -14.82
CA ALA A 67 5.69 -11.07 -15.67
C ALA A 67 6.28 -12.27 -14.88
N PRO A 68 7.16 -12.10 -13.88
CA PRO A 68 7.66 -13.22 -13.08
C PRO A 68 6.53 -13.99 -12.38
N LEU A 69 5.55 -13.27 -11.82
CA LEU A 69 4.39 -13.88 -11.15
C LEU A 69 3.47 -14.60 -12.15
N GLY A 70 3.27 -14.01 -13.34
CA GLY A 70 2.48 -14.61 -14.41
C GLY A 70 3.13 -15.90 -14.95
N VAL A 71 4.43 -15.91 -15.14
CA VAL A 71 5.18 -17.09 -15.60
C VAL A 71 5.09 -18.22 -14.59
N GLU A 72 5.26 -17.93 -13.28
CA GLU A 72 5.12 -18.95 -12.24
C GLU A 72 3.72 -19.52 -12.16
N MET A 73 2.71 -18.66 -12.28
CA MET A 73 1.30 -19.07 -12.27
C MET A 73 0.96 -19.95 -13.48
N PHE A 74 1.48 -19.61 -14.67
CA PHE A 74 1.21 -20.34 -15.91
C PHE A 74 1.93 -21.68 -15.98
N LEU A 75 3.17 -21.75 -15.49
CA LEU A 75 3.99 -22.96 -15.51
C LEU A 75 3.69 -23.91 -14.35
N GLY A 76 2.86 -23.50 -13.39
CA GLY A 76 2.54 -24.31 -12.20
C GLY A 76 3.77 -24.64 -11.35
N ARG A 77 4.91 -23.99 -11.61
CA ARG A 77 6.17 -24.21 -10.94
C ARG A 77 6.42 -23.07 -9.96
N ARG A 78 6.67 -23.43 -8.72
CA ARG A 78 7.32 -22.52 -7.77
C ARG A 78 8.79 -22.38 -8.25
N GLY A 79 9.02 -21.37 -9.10
CA GLY A 79 10.36 -21.10 -9.61
C GLY A 79 11.31 -20.59 -8.51
N PRO A 80 12.62 -20.59 -8.76
CA PRO A 80 13.61 -20.01 -7.85
C PRO A 80 13.57 -18.47 -7.83
N LEU A 81 12.68 -17.85 -8.59
CA LEU A 81 12.56 -16.40 -8.66
C LEU A 81 11.92 -15.88 -7.38
N ARG A 82 12.69 -15.11 -6.63
CA ARG A 82 12.14 -14.35 -5.51
C ARG A 82 11.17 -13.30 -6.06
N PRO A 83 9.97 -13.15 -5.46
CA PRO A 83 9.06 -12.09 -5.87
C PRO A 83 9.76 -10.74 -5.72
N PRO A 84 9.52 -9.77 -6.63
CA PRO A 84 10.15 -8.45 -6.57
C PRO A 84 9.75 -7.67 -5.31
N PHE A 85 8.68 -8.08 -4.67
CA PHE A 85 8.21 -7.54 -3.39
C PHE A 85 7.48 -8.63 -2.60
N ASN A 86 7.50 -8.54 -1.29
CA ASN A 86 6.82 -9.45 -0.36
C ASN A 86 5.78 -8.73 0.52
N VAL A 87 5.79 -7.40 0.51
CA VAL A 87 4.86 -6.55 1.25
C VAL A 87 4.16 -5.59 0.29
N VAL A 88 2.85 -5.46 0.46
CA VAL A 88 2.02 -4.45 -0.22
C VAL A 88 1.52 -3.48 0.82
N ILE A 89 1.66 -2.18 0.56
CA ILE A 89 1.09 -1.12 1.39
C ILE A 89 0.20 -0.28 0.50
N SER A 90 -1.10 -0.25 0.80
CA SER A 90 -2.11 0.44 0.00
C SER A 90 -2.84 1.47 0.84
N ASN A 91 -3.09 2.64 0.26
CA ASN A 91 -3.97 3.64 0.85
C ASN A 91 -5.18 3.85 -0.07
N VAL A 92 -6.37 3.60 0.47
CA VAL A 92 -7.65 3.76 -0.22
C VAL A 92 -8.41 4.90 0.45
N ALA A 93 -8.66 5.99 -0.29
CA ALA A 93 -9.45 7.08 0.23
C ALA A 93 -10.88 6.60 0.54
N GLY A 94 -11.29 6.77 1.77
CA GLY A 94 -12.64 6.49 2.23
C GLY A 94 -13.53 7.73 2.23
N PRO A 95 -14.74 7.66 2.80
CA PRO A 95 -15.69 8.77 2.85
C PRO A 95 -15.14 9.92 3.70
N ARG A 96 -15.33 11.14 3.20
CA ARG A 96 -14.91 12.37 3.90
C ARG A 96 -16.01 12.96 4.79
N THR A 97 -17.18 12.36 4.75
CA THR A 97 -18.36 12.79 5.52
C THR A 97 -19.00 11.57 6.13
N PRO A 98 -19.66 11.71 7.31
CA PRO A 98 -20.38 10.62 7.92
C PRO A 98 -21.38 9.99 6.95
N LEU A 99 -21.35 8.67 6.82
CA LEU A 99 -22.31 7.92 6.01
C LEU A 99 -23.38 7.29 6.90
N TYR A 100 -24.58 7.19 6.36
CA TYR A 100 -25.73 6.59 7.04
C TYR A 100 -26.37 5.54 6.14
N TRP A 101 -26.74 4.41 6.73
CA TRP A 101 -27.52 3.39 6.09
C TRP A 101 -28.82 3.19 6.85
N ASN A 102 -29.95 3.51 6.22
CA ASN A 102 -31.27 3.39 6.81
C ASN A 102 -31.39 4.03 8.21
N GLY A 103 -30.79 5.21 8.38
CA GLY A 103 -30.77 5.96 9.65
C GLY A 103 -29.65 5.59 10.62
N ALA A 104 -28.96 4.47 10.43
CA ALA A 104 -27.82 4.05 11.22
C ALA A 104 -26.52 4.70 10.68
N ARG A 105 -25.73 5.30 11.55
CA ARG A 105 -24.42 5.86 11.21
C ARG A 105 -23.40 4.74 10.97
N LEU A 106 -22.57 4.88 9.94
CA LEU A 106 -21.39 4.04 9.75
C LEU A 106 -20.31 4.47 10.75
N GLU A 107 -20.05 3.65 11.76
CA GLU A 107 -19.06 3.95 12.80
C GLU A 107 -17.63 3.66 12.35
N SER A 108 -17.40 2.56 11.63
CA SER A 108 -16.06 2.16 11.22
C SER A 108 -16.07 1.40 9.91
N LEU A 109 -15.00 1.56 9.12
CA LEU A 109 -14.77 0.86 7.87
C LEU A 109 -13.41 0.18 7.93
N TYR A 110 -13.37 -1.15 7.97
CA TYR A 110 -12.13 -1.92 8.04
C TYR A 110 -11.74 -2.44 6.67
N PRO A 111 -10.60 -2.01 6.09
CA PRO A 111 -10.16 -2.49 4.80
C PRO A 111 -9.56 -3.90 4.94
N LEU A 112 -9.91 -4.79 4.02
CA LEU A 112 -9.35 -6.14 3.95
C LEU A 112 -8.86 -6.40 2.53
N SER A 113 -7.58 -6.78 2.40
CA SER A 113 -6.96 -7.13 1.13
C SER A 113 -6.31 -8.50 1.20
N ILE A 114 -6.36 -9.24 0.11
CA ILE A 114 -5.84 -10.61 0.06
C ILE A 114 -4.40 -10.57 -0.46
N PRO A 115 -3.40 -11.10 0.29
CA PRO A 115 -2.06 -11.29 -0.24
C PRO A 115 -2.07 -12.36 -1.34
N THR A 116 -1.44 -12.08 -2.46
CA THR A 116 -1.29 -13.05 -3.55
C THR A 116 -0.11 -13.98 -3.31
N THR A 117 0.00 -15.03 -4.12
CA THR A 117 1.11 -16.00 -4.03
C THR A 117 2.46 -15.27 -4.09
N GLY A 118 3.35 -15.58 -3.15
CA GLY A 118 4.67 -14.94 -3.00
C GLY A 118 4.68 -13.68 -2.12
N GLN A 119 3.52 -13.16 -1.71
CA GLN A 119 3.41 -12.05 -0.76
C GLN A 119 3.29 -12.58 0.67
N ALA A 120 4.00 -11.93 1.59
CA ALA A 120 3.94 -12.26 3.01
C ALA A 120 2.87 -11.45 3.75
N LEU A 121 2.73 -10.17 3.39
CA LEU A 121 1.94 -9.20 4.12
C LEU A 121 1.27 -8.20 3.17
N ASN A 122 0.02 -7.88 3.44
CA ASN A 122 -0.70 -6.75 2.86
C ASN A 122 -1.16 -5.83 3.99
N ILE A 123 -0.82 -4.56 3.89
CA ILE A 123 -1.27 -3.49 4.79
C ILE A 123 -2.11 -2.55 3.95
N THR A 124 -3.39 -2.44 4.26
CA THR A 124 -4.27 -1.46 3.61
C THR A 124 -4.76 -0.46 4.65
N CYS A 125 -4.59 0.81 4.37
CA CYS A 125 -5.21 1.86 5.18
C CYS A 125 -6.34 2.55 4.41
N THR A 126 -7.34 2.99 5.14
CA THR A 126 -8.43 3.81 4.62
C THR A 126 -8.71 4.97 5.56
N SER A 127 -8.92 6.15 4.98
CA SER A 127 -9.37 7.32 5.75
C SER A 127 -10.89 7.32 5.81
N SER A 128 -11.46 7.55 6.99
CA SER A 128 -12.90 7.71 7.20
C SER A 128 -13.14 8.82 8.19
N ASP A 129 -13.75 9.91 7.72
CA ASP A 129 -13.97 11.13 8.49
C ASP A 129 -12.64 11.68 9.07
N ASP A 130 -12.43 11.58 10.36
CA ASP A 130 -11.25 12.01 11.11
C ASP A 130 -10.28 10.86 11.47
N GLN A 131 -10.56 9.64 11.00
CA GLN A 131 -9.81 8.43 11.36
C GLN A 131 -9.04 7.86 10.17
N ILE A 132 -7.90 7.23 10.46
CA ILE A 132 -7.20 6.32 9.54
C ILE A 132 -7.27 4.92 10.14
N VAL A 133 -7.88 4.00 9.40
CA VAL A 133 -8.07 2.61 9.82
C VAL A 133 -7.12 1.73 9.02
N PHE A 134 -6.40 0.86 9.71
CA PHE A 134 -5.46 -0.08 9.14
C PHE A 134 -6.04 -1.50 9.12
N GLY A 135 -5.93 -2.18 7.99
CA GLY A 135 -6.20 -3.59 7.86
C GLY A 135 -4.92 -4.35 7.49
N LEU A 136 -4.53 -5.30 8.32
CA LEU A 136 -3.35 -6.13 8.11
C LEU A 136 -3.77 -7.55 7.76
N THR A 137 -3.25 -8.07 6.65
CA THR A 137 -3.49 -9.46 6.22
C THR A 137 -2.16 -10.13 5.93
N GLY A 138 -1.83 -11.15 6.70
CA GLY A 138 -0.57 -11.88 6.60
C GLY A 138 -0.74 -13.32 6.12
N CYS A 139 0.26 -13.82 5.42
CA CYS A 139 0.37 -15.24 5.14
C CYS A 139 0.74 -15.98 6.43
N ARG A 140 -0.15 -16.83 6.95
CA ARG A 140 0.04 -17.53 8.24
C ARG A 140 1.34 -18.31 8.36
N ARG A 141 1.94 -18.75 7.23
CA ARG A 141 3.22 -19.49 7.25
C ARG A 141 4.43 -18.58 7.38
N THR A 142 4.34 -17.33 6.90
CA THR A 142 5.47 -16.39 6.88
C THR A 142 5.33 -15.30 7.95
N VAL A 143 4.11 -14.94 8.29
CA VAL A 143 3.74 -13.98 9.34
C VAL A 143 2.67 -14.63 10.20
N PRO A 144 3.05 -15.52 11.14
CA PRO A 144 2.10 -16.33 11.91
C PRO A 144 1.30 -15.51 12.93
N ASP A 145 1.83 -14.38 13.38
CA ASP A 145 1.19 -13.46 14.32
C ASP A 145 1.33 -12.01 13.82
N LEU A 146 0.20 -11.33 13.75
CA LEU A 146 0.11 -9.91 13.36
C LEU A 146 -0.07 -8.95 14.54
N HIS A 147 -0.39 -9.47 15.74
CA HIS A 147 -0.64 -8.62 16.92
C HIS A 147 0.55 -7.71 17.29
N PRO A 148 1.81 -8.21 17.27
CA PRO A 148 2.94 -7.33 17.58
C PRO A 148 3.09 -6.16 16.62
N MET A 149 2.56 -6.26 15.40
CA MET A 149 2.61 -5.17 14.43
C MET A 149 1.63 -4.05 14.78
N LEU A 150 0.53 -4.34 15.46
CA LEU A 150 -0.43 -3.34 15.93
C LEU A 150 0.21 -2.49 17.03
N ASP A 151 0.84 -3.14 18.01
CA ASP A 151 1.54 -2.46 19.10
C ASP A 151 2.70 -1.59 18.57
N GLN A 152 3.38 -2.08 17.51
CA GLN A 152 4.45 -1.33 16.85
C GLN A 152 3.93 -0.13 16.06
N LEU A 153 2.73 -0.20 15.45
CA LEU A 153 2.14 0.94 14.76
C LEU A 153 1.89 2.11 15.71
N ASP A 154 1.32 1.83 16.88
CA ASP A 154 1.09 2.85 17.91
C ASP A 154 2.42 3.44 18.42
N ALA A 155 3.39 2.60 18.77
CA ALA A 155 4.70 3.04 19.24
C ALA A 155 5.46 3.89 18.20
N GLU A 156 5.41 3.51 16.92
CA GLU A 156 6.07 4.27 15.84
C GLU A 156 5.35 5.59 15.56
N LEU A 157 4.04 5.68 15.78
CA LEU A 157 3.30 6.94 15.68
C LEU A 157 3.75 7.91 16.77
N ASP A 158 3.82 7.47 18.03
CA ASP A 158 4.31 8.28 19.15
C ASP A 158 5.74 8.80 18.90
N LEU A 159 6.61 7.94 18.33
CA LEU A 159 7.97 8.35 17.96
C LEU A 159 7.99 9.40 16.86
N LEU A 160 7.12 9.29 15.86
CA LEU A 160 7.01 10.27 14.78
C LEU A 160 6.46 11.60 15.28
N GLU A 161 5.43 11.60 16.14
CA GLU A 161 4.87 12.80 16.76
C GLU A 161 5.95 13.53 17.58
N THR A 162 6.68 12.79 18.40
CA THR A 162 7.82 13.35 19.15
C THR A 162 8.89 13.94 18.22
N ALA A 163 9.22 13.26 17.12
CA ALA A 163 10.26 13.71 16.20
C ALA A 163 9.88 14.99 15.43
N VAL A 164 8.59 15.29 15.28
CA VAL A 164 8.09 16.52 14.64
C VAL A 164 7.62 17.59 15.62
N GLY A 165 7.75 17.33 16.91
CA GLY A 165 7.46 18.29 17.98
C GLY A 165 5.98 18.44 18.32
N LEU A 166 5.20 17.37 18.14
CA LEU A 166 3.80 17.23 18.55
C LEU A 166 3.70 16.53 19.91
#